data_901bcdef5410f5a6c39ac6a243759a97
#
_entry.id   901bcdef5410f5a6c39ac6a243759a97
#
_cell.length_a   1.000
_cell.length_b   1.000
_cell.length_c   1.000
_cell.angle_alpha   90.00
_cell.angle_beta   90.00
_cell.angle_gamma   90.00
#
_symmetry.space_group_name_H-M   'P 1'
#
loop_
_entity.id
_entity.type
_entity.pdbx_description
1 polymer ?
#
loop_
_entity_poly.entity_id
_entity_poly.type
_entity_poly.pdbx_seq_one_letter_code
_entity_poly.pdbx_strand_id
1 'polypeptide(L)'
;MTIRQSRRRFLATLSLAGAASILRTPSSWANEQAPETPTVRLPKQSLGAICVAPERILNDLLGAEGFNDIRYIAVASIDQTAGVGGGTLDFALNFASSMTNAIDRGIPITALAGIHAGCFGLFGHEGVRSIADLKGKSVAVQEMGGGPGYLFVAVMAAEVGIDPRKDIRWVTATGRKPMDLFVDGKVDAFLAFPPQPQELRDRQIGHLVVDSAVDRPWSQYFCCLLYGNADYVQKYPLATKRVIRAVLKATDICASQPETVARQLVDDGEAEGYDRILQVLRELPYDRWREYDPEDTVRYYALRLHEVGLIKSTPNKIIAQGTNWRFLDELKRELKA
;
A
#
# COMPACT_ATOMS: atom_id res chain seq x y z
N MET A 1 -65.57 27.99 -37.97
CA MET A 1 -65.30 27.88 -36.50
C MET A 1 -64.07 27.04 -36.33
N THR A 2 -62.90 27.67 -36.20
CA THR A 2 -61.56 27.02 -36.22
C THR A 2 -61.05 27.11 -34.84
N ILE A 3 -60.88 25.92 -34.19
CA ILE A 3 -60.36 25.82 -32.85
C ILE A 3 -58.82 25.77 -32.96
N ARG A 4 -58.17 26.86 -32.56
CA ARG A 4 -56.70 26.91 -32.36
C ARG A 4 -56.37 26.24 -31.03
N GLN A 5 -55.87 25.00 -31.04
CA GLN A 5 -55.26 24.44 -29.88
C GLN A 5 -53.85 25.02 -29.68
N SER A 6 -53.65 25.58 -28.50
CA SER A 6 -52.42 26.27 -28.10
C SER A 6 -51.25 25.27 -27.93
N ARG A 7 -50.13 25.54 -28.61
CA ARG A 7 -48.85 24.80 -28.49
C ARG A 7 -48.31 24.70 -27.07
N ARG A 8 -48.83 25.47 -26.13
CA ARG A 8 -48.41 25.43 -24.70
C ARG A 8 -49.00 24.26 -23.91
N ARG A 9 -50.09 23.62 -24.35
CA ARG A 9 -50.63 22.44 -23.67
C ARG A 9 -49.98 21.12 -24.11
N PHE A 10 -49.34 21.07 -25.26
CA PHE A 10 -48.64 19.87 -25.75
C PHE A 10 -47.29 19.68 -25.13
N LEU A 11 -46.64 20.74 -24.66
CA LEU A 11 -45.32 20.64 -23.98
C LEU A 11 -45.43 20.33 -22.48
N ALA A 12 -46.61 20.51 -21.86
CA ALA A 12 -46.82 20.20 -20.44
C ALA A 12 -47.12 18.72 -20.15
N THR A 13 -47.52 17.95 -21.16
CA THR A 13 -47.82 16.50 -21.01
C THR A 13 -46.68 15.59 -21.34
N LEU A 14 -45.58 16.08 -21.93
CA LEU A 14 -44.37 15.30 -22.21
C LEU A 14 -43.31 15.35 -21.10
N SER A 15 -43.49 16.27 -20.12
CA SER A 15 -42.51 16.47 -19.04
C SER A 15 -42.75 15.62 -17.81
N LEU A 16 -43.83 14.85 -17.71
CA LEU A 16 -44.15 14.00 -16.56
C LEU A 16 -43.92 12.50 -16.80
N ALA A 17 -43.69 12.10 -18.04
CA ALA A 17 -43.40 10.69 -18.37
C ALA A 17 -41.89 10.37 -18.48
N GLY A 18 -41.05 11.39 -18.54
CA GLY A 18 -39.58 11.25 -18.69
C GLY A 18 -38.77 11.26 -17.38
N ALA A 19 -39.38 11.66 -16.26
CA ALA A 19 -38.66 11.84 -14.99
C ALA A 19 -38.70 10.59 -14.07
N ALA A 20 -39.47 9.58 -14.43
CA ALA A 20 -39.60 8.35 -13.59
C ALA A 20 -38.68 7.19 -13.99
N SER A 21 -37.89 7.32 -15.06
CA SER A 21 -37.01 6.25 -15.55
C SER A 21 -35.52 6.48 -15.33
N ILE A 22 -35.11 7.57 -14.70
CA ILE A 22 -33.67 7.86 -14.46
C ILE A 22 -33.24 7.56 -13.01
N LEU A 23 -34.14 7.08 -12.15
CA LEU A 23 -33.83 6.73 -10.74
C LEU A 23 -33.91 5.21 -10.46
N ARG A 24 -33.63 4.38 -11.46
CA ARG A 24 -33.32 2.97 -11.22
C ARG A 24 -31.89 2.66 -11.63
N THR A 25 -30.93 3.24 -10.94
CA THR A 25 -29.69 2.51 -10.72
C THR A 25 -30.06 1.33 -9.82
N PRO A 26 -29.80 0.09 -10.22
CA PRO A 26 -29.95 -1.03 -9.30
C PRO A 26 -28.87 -0.81 -8.23
N SER A 27 -29.25 -0.26 -7.10
CA SER A 27 -28.44 -0.32 -5.88
C SER A 27 -28.50 -1.78 -5.42
N SER A 28 -27.72 -2.66 -6.07
CA SER A 28 -27.45 -4.02 -5.56
C SER A 28 -26.80 -3.99 -4.17
N TRP A 29 -26.43 -2.82 -3.71
CA TRP A 29 -25.80 -2.52 -2.41
C TRP A 29 -26.81 -2.27 -1.28
N ALA A 30 -28.08 -1.96 -1.59
CA ALA A 30 -29.10 -1.60 -0.58
C ALA A 30 -29.60 -2.80 0.25
N ASN A 31 -29.17 -4.02 -0.04
CA ASN A 31 -29.60 -5.25 0.60
C ASN A 31 -28.46 -6.04 1.27
N GLU A 32 -27.25 -5.48 1.36
CA GLU A 32 -26.15 -6.14 2.08
C GLU A 32 -26.35 -6.01 3.59
N GLN A 33 -26.25 -7.14 4.30
CA GLN A 33 -26.27 -7.19 5.75
C GLN A 33 -25.23 -6.23 6.33
N ALA A 34 -25.57 -5.46 7.37
CA ALA A 34 -24.62 -4.58 8.06
C ALA A 34 -23.37 -5.35 8.54
N PRO A 35 -22.19 -4.69 8.61
CA PRO A 35 -21.00 -5.36 9.14
C PRO A 35 -21.25 -5.81 10.59
N GLU A 36 -20.62 -6.92 10.99
CA GLU A 36 -20.79 -7.52 12.34
C GLU A 36 -20.33 -6.57 13.46
N THR A 37 -19.52 -5.59 13.11
CA THR A 37 -19.07 -4.52 14.02
C THR A 37 -19.11 -3.18 13.31
N PRO A 38 -19.59 -2.10 13.97
CA PRO A 38 -19.54 -0.75 13.41
C PRO A 38 -18.17 -0.08 13.58
N THR A 39 -17.26 -0.69 14.34
CA THR A 39 -15.96 -0.12 14.72
C THR A 39 -14.84 -0.66 13.85
N VAL A 40 -13.96 0.23 13.40
CA VAL A 40 -12.68 -0.11 12.79
C VAL A 40 -11.57 0.82 13.30
N ARG A 41 -10.42 0.26 13.64
CA ARG A 41 -9.24 0.98 14.15
C ARG A 41 -8.10 0.89 13.15
N LEU A 42 -7.64 2.05 12.71
CA LEU A 42 -6.61 2.22 11.69
C LEU A 42 -5.44 3.05 12.26
N PRO A 43 -4.23 2.93 11.73
CA PRO A 43 -3.14 3.80 12.15
C PRO A 43 -3.38 5.23 11.66
N LYS A 44 -3.12 6.20 12.53
CA LYS A 44 -2.92 7.57 12.10
C LYS A 44 -1.50 7.66 11.54
N GLN A 45 -1.38 7.75 10.24
CA GLN A 45 -0.08 7.81 9.57
C GLN A 45 0.67 9.09 9.94
N SER A 46 1.98 8.97 10.08
CA SER A 46 2.86 10.13 10.17
C SER A 46 3.06 10.78 8.80
N LEU A 47 3.30 12.08 8.77
CA LEU A 47 3.67 12.81 7.56
C LEU A 47 4.81 12.12 6.81
N GLY A 48 4.68 11.97 5.50
CA GLY A 48 5.77 11.53 4.63
C GLY A 48 5.61 10.19 3.90
N ALA A 49 4.80 9.24 4.39
CA ALA A 49 4.60 7.97 3.69
C ALA A 49 3.48 8.09 2.63
N ILE A 50 3.79 8.67 1.47
CA ILE A 50 2.78 8.93 0.41
C ILE A 50 2.32 7.64 -0.28
N CYS A 51 3.13 6.59 -0.29
CA CYS A 51 2.76 5.31 -0.89
C CYS A 51 1.57 4.61 -0.19
N VAL A 52 1.21 5.01 1.01
CA VAL A 52 0.01 4.56 1.72
C VAL A 52 -1.15 5.56 1.64
N ALA A 53 -1.17 6.45 0.65
CA ALA A 53 -2.25 7.42 0.42
C ALA A 53 -3.66 6.80 0.45
N PRO A 54 -3.91 5.58 -0.08
CA PRO A 54 -5.22 4.94 0.03
C PRO A 54 -5.74 4.86 1.47
N GLU A 55 -4.87 4.61 2.46
CA GLU A 55 -5.27 4.53 3.87
C GLU A 55 -5.72 5.86 4.46
N ARG A 56 -5.24 6.97 3.91
CA ARG A 56 -5.53 8.33 4.41
C ARG A 56 -6.86 8.90 3.92
N ILE A 57 -7.42 8.36 2.85
CA ILE A 57 -8.70 8.80 2.25
C ILE A 57 -9.85 7.83 2.54
N LEU A 58 -9.71 6.97 3.58
CA LEU A 58 -10.67 5.90 3.86
C LEU A 58 -11.93 6.34 4.58
N ASN A 59 -11.95 7.50 5.25
CA ASN A 59 -13.03 7.85 6.17
C ASN A 59 -14.42 7.73 5.56
N ASP A 60 -14.67 8.42 4.46
CA ASP A 60 -15.97 8.44 3.80
C ASP A 60 -16.31 7.10 3.13
N LEU A 61 -15.29 6.41 2.62
CA LEU A 61 -15.45 5.09 2.01
C LEU A 61 -15.86 4.04 3.06
N LEU A 62 -15.26 4.05 4.24
CA LEU A 62 -15.63 3.18 5.34
C LEU A 62 -17.03 3.53 5.88
N GLY A 63 -17.37 4.82 5.96
CA GLY A 63 -18.73 5.26 6.29
C GLY A 63 -19.77 4.69 5.32
N ALA A 64 -19.49 4.74 4.02
CA ALA A 64 -20.33 4.15 2.99
C ALA A 64 -20.43 2.62 3.06
N GLU A 65 -19.43 1.95 3.64
CA GLU A 65 -19.42 0.51 3.91
C GLU A 65 -20.13 0.14 5.23
N GLY A 66 -20.68 1.11 5.97
CA GLY A 66 -21.50 0.90 7.17
C GLY A 66 -20.73 0.98 8.49
N PHE A 67 -19.48 1.45 8.48
CA PHE A 67 -18.75 1.77 9.70
C PHE A 67 -19.14 3.16 10.20
N ASN A 68 -19.51 3.30 11.47
CA ASN A 68 -19.86 4.58 12.09
C ASN A 68 -18.97 4.94 13.29
N ASP A 69 -17.99 4.10 13.59
CA ASP A 69 -16.98 4.33 14.63
C ASP A 69 -15.58 4.04 14.05
N ILE A 70 -15.08 4.99 13.25
CA ILE A 70 -13.78 4.89 12.58
C ILE A 70 -12.75 5.61 13.44
N ARG A 71 -11.74 4.88 13.93
CA ARG A 71 -10.75 5.41 14.87
C ARG A 71 -9.36 5.38 14.24
N TYR A 72 -8.75 6.56 14.11
CA TYR A 72 -7.34 6.69 13.72
C TYR A 72 -6.47 6.80 14.96
N ILE A 73 -5.62 5.81 15.19
CA ILE A 73 -4.80 5.67 16.39
C ILE A 73 -3.36 6.04 16.06
N ALA A 74 -2.80 7.01 16.79
CA ALA A 74 -1.41 7.40 16.63
C ALA A 74 -0.50 6.29 17.16
N VAL A 75 0.24 5.66 16.25
CA VAL A 75 1.28 4.68 16.54
C VAL A 75 2.52 5.01 15.73
N ALA A 76 3.70 4.72 16.26
CA ALA A 76 4.91 4.84 15.46
C ALA A 76 4.84 3.84 14.29
N SER A 77 5.36 4.25 13.13
CA SER A 77 5.32 3.42 11.91
C SER A 77 5.91 2.02 12.13
N ILE A 78 6.99 1.93 12.91
CA ILE A 78 7.64 0.67 13.28
C ILE A 78 6.75 -0.23 14.15
N ASP A 79 5.81 0.33 14.89
CA ASP A 79 4.96 -0.39 15.83
C ASP A 79 3.61 -0.81 15.23
N GLN A 80 3.31 -0.41 14.00
CA GLN A 80 2.01 -0.70 13.37
C GLN A 80 1.72 -2.20 13.27
N THR A 81 2.71 -2.99 12.86
CA THR A 81 2.53 -4.44 12.73
C THR A 81 2.30 -5.10 14.09
N ALA A 82 3.02 -4.67 15.12
CA ALA A 82 2.79 -5.10 16.49
C ALA A 82 1.42 -4.63 17.01
N GLY A 83 1.02 -3.41 16.66
CA GLY A 83 -0.30 -2.85 17.01
C GLY A 83 -1.44 -3.63 16.40
N VAL A 84 -1.34 -4.04 15.13
CA VAL A 84 -2.35 -4.91 14.49
C VAL A 84 -2.34 -6.29 15.13
N GLY A 85 -1.18 -6.93 15.29
CA GLY A 85 -1.10 -8.24 15.93
C GLY A 85 -1.61 -8.24 17.38
N GLY A 86 -1.35 -7.19 18.15
CA GLY A 86 -1.82 -7.02 19.52
C GLY A 86 -3.27 -6.52 19.65
N GLY A 87 -3.98 -6.25 18.54
CA GLY A 87 -5.36 -5.80 18.54
C GLY A 87 -5.58 -4.34 18.97
N THR A 88 -4.54 -3.51 18.99
CA THR A 88 -4.66 -2.05 19.14
C THR A 88 -5.21 -1.42 17.86
N LEU A 89 -4.78 -1.96 16.72
CA LEU A 89 -5.26 -1.66 15.38
C LEU A 89 -5.97 -2.89 14.81
N ASP A 90 -6.93 -2.68 13.90
CA ASP A 90 -7.60 -3.77 13.20
C ASP A 90 -6.98 -4.06 11.85
N PHE A 91 -6.60 -3.02 11.11
CA PHE A 91 -5.97 -3.13 9.79
C PHE A 91 -4.87 -2.07 9.62
N ALA A 92 -3.94 -2.34 8.72
CA ALA A 92 -2.97 -1.36 8.24
C ALA A 92 -2.41 -1.75 6.86
N LEU A 93 -1.77 -0.79 6.19
CA LEU A 93 -0.94 -1.02 5.02
C LEU A 93 0.53 -1.10 5.44
N ASN A 94 1.27 -2.09 4.95
CA ASN A 94 2.71 -2.16 5.19
C ASN A 94 3.41 -2.87 4.04
N PHE A 95 4.73 -2.83 4.07
CA PHE A 95 5.61 -3.45 3.09
C PHE A 95 5.53 -4.97 3.15
N ALA A 96 5.46 -5.61 1.98
CA ALA A 96 5.33 -7.05 1.84
C ALA A 96 6.49 -7.82 2.51
N SER A 97 7.72 -7.31 2.43
CA SER A 97 8.89 -7.91 3.07
C SER A 97 8.81 -7.88 4.59
N SER A 98 8.41 -6.74 5.18
CA SER A 98 8.26 -6.58 6.64
C SER A 98 7.12 -7.44 7.17
N MET A 99 6.01 -7.52 6.44
CA MET A 99 4.87 -8.35 6.82
C MET A 99 5.24 -9.84 6.76
N THR A 100 5.94 -10.29 5.72
CA THR A 100 6.45 -11.67 5.63
C THR A 100 7.33 -12.03 6.84
N ASN A 101 8.23 -11.13 7.23
CA ASN A 101 9.06 -11.31 8.42
C ASN A 101 8.24 -11.33 9.73
N ALA A 102 7.19 -10.53 9.83
CA ALA A 102 6.31 -10.51 11.00
C ALA A 102 5.52 -11.81 11.15
N ILE A 103 5.02 -12.37 10.05
CA ILE A 103 4.34 -13.69 10.04
C ILE A 103 5.32 -14.79 10.50
N ASP A 104 6.57 -14.79 10.01
CA ASP A 104 7.59 -15.75 10.45
C ASP A 104 7.85 -15.68 11.96
N ARG A 105 7.79 -14.48 12.53
CA ARG A 105 7.93 -14.24 13.97
C ARG A 105 6.71 -14.62 14.79
N GLY A 106 5.62 -15.08 14.16
CA GLY A 106 4.39 -15.50 14.82
C GLY A 106 3.50 -14.34 15.25
N ILE A 107 3.65 -13.14 14.69
CA ILE A 107 2.72 -12.03 14.94
C ILE A 107 1.38 -12.38 14.31
N PRO A 108 0.25 -12.33 15.07
CA PRO A 108 -1.06 -12.80 14.59
C PRO A 108 -1.71 -11.78 13.65
N ILE A 109 -1.19 -11.68 12.43
CA ILE A 109 -1.69 -10.86 11.35
C ILE A 109 -2.04 -11.72 10.12
N THR A 110 -2.93 -11.24 9.29
CA THR A 110 -3.34 -11.90 8.04
C THR A 110 -3.24 -10.92 6.88
N ALA A 111 -2.48 -11.26 5.84
CA ALA A 111 -2.43 -10.55 4.57
C ALA A 111 -3.74 -10.76 3.78
N LEU A 112 -4.28 -9.70 3.20
CA LEU A 112 -5.64 -9.68 2.67
C LEU A 112 -5.75 -9.19 1.23
N ALA A 113 -4.90 -8.23 0.82
CA ALA A 113 -4.90 -7.67 -0.54
C ALA A 113 -3.56 -7.01 -0.87
N GLY A 114 -3.18 -7.05 -2.15
CA GLY A 114 -2.12 -6.21 -2.69
C GLY A 114 -2.66 -4.83 -3.06
N ILE A 115 -1.86 -3.78 -2.84
CA ILE A 115 -2.28 -2.39 -3.06
C ILE A 115 -1.60 -1.79 -4.28
N HIS A 116 -0.28 -1.79 -4.34
CA HIS A 116 0.48 -1.34 -5.50
C HIS A 116 1.79 -2.11 -5.61
N ALA A 117 2.24 -2.34 -6.83
CA ALA A 117 3.60 -2.77 -7.12
C ALA A 117 4.54 -1.56 -7.03
N GLY A 118 5.79 -1.80 -6.80
CA GLY A 118 6.91 -0.85 -6.88
C GLY A 118 6.69 0.52 -6.24
N CYS A 119 7.44 0.82 -5.20
CA CYS A 119 7.45 2.18 -4.66
C CYS A 119 8.83 2.58 -4.13
N PHE A 120 9.83 1.75 -4.33
CA PHE A 120 11.16 2.02 -3.79
C PHE A 120 12.20 2.07 -4.89
N GLY A 121 13.23 2.87 -4.67
CA GLY A 121 14.40 2.96 -5.52
C GLY A 121 15.68 2.70 -4.75
N LEU A 122 16.55 1.82 -5.26
CA LEU A 122 17.89 1.69 -4.76
C LEU A 122 18.76 2.77 -5.40
N PHE A 123 19.32 3.65 -4.59
CA PHE A 123 20.27 4.69 -5.02
C PHE A 123 21.68 4.28 -4.64
N GLY A 124 22.63 4.55 -5.54
CA GLY A 124 24.07 4.34 -5.35
C GLY A 124 24.87 5.58 -5.63
N HIS A 125 26.00 5.73 -4.96
CA HIS A 125 27.08 6.63 -5.37
C HIS A 125 27.95 5.97 -6.44
N GLU A 126 28.95 6.69 -6.95
CA GLU A 126 29.93 6.15 -7.87
C GLU A 126 30.52 4.83 -7.34
N GLY A 127 30.51 3.77 -8.15
CA GLY A 127 30.94 2.44 -7.75
C GLY A 127 29.83 1.50 -7.23
N VAL A 128 28.55 1.93 -7.25
CA VAL A 128 27.38 1.05 -7.08
C VAL A 128 26.44 1.28 -8.24
N ARG A 129 26.64 0.58 -9.36
CA ARG A 129 25.83 0.73 -10.58
C ARG A 129 24.89 -0.44 -10.83
N SER A 130 25.02 -1.49 -10.06
CA SER A 130 24.17 -2.68 -10.05
C SER A 130 24.00 -3.21 -8.63
N ILE A 131 23.04 -4.11 -8.43
CA ILE A 131 22.87 -4.77 -7.12
C ILE A 131 24.12 -5.59 -6.76
N ALA A 132 24.79 -6.18 -7.75
CA ALA A 132 26.00 -6.96 -7.53
C ALA A 132 27.15 -6.13 -6.95
N ASP A 133 27.18 -4.84 -7.20
CA ASP A 133 28.19 -3.92 -6.67
C ASP A 133 28.00 -3.63 -5.18
N LEU A 134 26.87 -4.04 -4.55
CA LEU A 134 26.67 -3.91 -3.11
C LEU A 134 27.65 -4.76 -2.28
N LYS A 135 28.31 -5.75 -2.90
CA LYS A 135 29.28 -6.58 -2.21
C LYS A 135 30.45 -5.74 -1.67
N GLY A 136 30.62 -5.78 -0.34
CA GLY A 136 31.61 -4.98 0.38
C GLY A 136 31.25 -3.52 0.60
N LYS A 137 30.08 -3.06 0.10
CA LYS A 137 29.63 -1.68 0.23
C LYS A 137 28.81 -1.43 1.48
N SER A 138 28.67 -0.16 1.82
CA SER A 138 27.86 0.30 2.95
C SER A 138 26.50 0.73 2.50
N VAL A 139 25.45 0.28 3.23
CA VAL A 139 24.06 0.63 2.98
C VAL A 139 23.43 1.23 4.25
N ALA A 140 22.85 2.41 4.14
CA ALA A 140 22.14 3.04 5.25
C ALA A 140 20.75 2.43 5.44
N VAL A 141 20.40 2.14 6.70
CA VAL A 141 19.08 1.64 7.10
C VAL A 141 18.62 2.34 8.38
N GLN A 142 17.30 2.43 8.60
CA GLN A 142 16.75 2.94 9.84
C GLN A 142 16.99 1.94 10.98
N GLU A 143 16.77 0.66 10.69
CA GLU A 143 16.92 -0.43 11.64
C GLU A 143 17.29 -1.73 10.94
N MET A 144 17.88 -2.64 11.70
CA MET A 144 18.17 -4.01 11.28
C MET A 144 16.99 -4.93 11.63
N GLY A 145 16.96 -6.10 10.99
CA GLY A 145 16.04 -7.18 11.33
C GLY A 145 14.67 -7.08 10.67
N GLY A 146 13.81 -6.13 11.07
CA GLY A 146 12.42 -6.02 10.57
C GLY A 146 12.17 -4.84 9.63
N GLY A 147 13.09 -3.91 9.55
CA GLY A 147 12.94 -2.67 8.79
C GLY A 147 12.87 -2.90 7.28
N PRO A 148 11.98 -2.18 6.56
CA PRO A 148 11.77 -2.40 5.13
C PRO A 148 13.03 -2.13 4.30
N GLY A 149 13.80 -1.08 4.62
CA GLY A 149 15.05 -0.79 3.92
C GLY A 149 16.06 -1.93 4.00
N TYR A 150 16.18 -2.57 5.17
CA TYR A 150 17.01 -3.75 5.36
C TYR A 150 16.49 -4.95 4.58
N LEU A 151 15.22 -5.29 4.75
CA LEU A 151 14.63 -6.49 4.17
C LEU A 151 14.55 -6.44 2.64
N PHE A 152 14.20 -5.30 2.04
CA PHE A 152 14.16 -5.16 0.59
C PHE A 152 15.56 -5.25 -0.04
N VAL A 153 16.56 -4.58 0.55
CA VAL A 153 17.94 -4.69 0.04
C VAL A 153 18.47 -6.12 0.24
N ALA A 154 18.12 -6.78 1.33
CA ALA A 154 18.50 -8.18 1.55
C ALA A 154 17.88 -9.12 0.49
N VAL A 155 16.61 -8.89 0.10
CA VAL A 155 15.97 -9.62 -1.00
C VAL A 155 16.66 -9.34 -2.33
N MET A 156 17.01 -8.07 -2.62
CA MET A 156 17.77 -7.71 -3.82
C MET A 156 19.14 -8.40 -3.87
N ALA A 157 19.85 -8.42 -2.73
CA ALA A 157 21.13 -9.07 -2.61
C ALA A 157 21.02 -10.59 -2.84
N ALA A 158 20.00 -11.22 -2.27
CA ALA A 158 19.71 -12.64 -2.46
C ALA A 158 19.46 -12.98 -3.94
N GLU A 159 18.77 -12.12 -4.67
CA GLU A 159 18.46 -12.29 -6.10
C GLU A 159 19.72 -12.43 -6.97
N VAL A 160 20.81 -11.76 -6.58
CA VAL A 160 22.09 -11.79 -7.31
C VAL A 160 23.16 -12.64 -6.59
N GLY A 161 22.78 -13.45 -5.59
CA GLY A 161 23.68 -14.38 -4.90
C GLY A 161 24.62 -13.74 -3.88
N ILE A 162 24.31 -12.54 -3.38
CA ILE A 162 25.03 -11.87 -2.29
C ILE A 162 24.41 -12.29 -0.95
N ASP A 163 25.23 -12.70 0.02
CA ASP A 163 24.77 -12.91 1.41
C ASP A 163 24.66 -11.55 2.13
N PRO A 164 23.44 -11.01 2.36
CA PRO A 164 23.29 -9.68 2.94
C PRO A 164 23.84 -9.57 4.37
N ARG A 165 24.03 -10.69 5.08
CA ARG A 165 24.54 -10.70 6.45
C ARG A 165 26.06 -10.61 6.52
N LYS A 166 26.77 -10.96 5.43
CA LYS A 166 28.23 -11.03 5.38
C LYS A 166 28.83 -10.04 4.38
N ASP A 167 28.16 -9.89 3.23
CA ASP A 167 28.72 -9.18 2.09
C ASP A 167 28.33 -7.70 2.07
N ILE A 168 27.38 -7.26 2.89
CA ILE A 168 26.93 -5.85 2.96
C ILE A 168 27.28 -5.27 4.33
N ARG A 169 27.87 -4.09 4.34
CA ARG A 169 28.14 -3.33 5.55
C ARG A 169 26.94 -2.42 5.88
N TRP A 170 26.10 -2.84 6.79
CA TRP A 170 24.95 -2.08 7.22
C TRP A 170 25.33 -0.93 8.15
N VAL A 171 24.77 0.25 7.91
CA VAL A 171 24.95 1.45 8.73
C VAL A 171 23.59 1.91 9.26
N THR A 172 23.38 1.76 10.57
CA THR A 172 22.14 2.20 11.21
C THR A 172 22.20 3.71 11.47
N ALA A 173 21.16 4.42 11.04
CA ALA A 173 21.06 5.87 11.17
C ALA A 173 20.56 6.26 12.58
N THR A 174 21.45 6.25 13.58
CA THR A 174 21.09 6.65 14.94
C THR A 174 20.94 8.17 15.04
N GLY A 175 19.74 8.63 15.41
CA GLY A 175 19.44 10.06 15.57
C GLY A 175 19.39 10.87 14.26
N ARG A 176 19.48 10.21 13.12
CA ARG A 176 19.43 10.82 11.78
C ARG A 176 18.51 9.97 10.87
N LYS A 177 18.15 10.51 9.70
CA LYS A 177 17.48 9.74 8.66
C LYS A 177 18.52 8.99 7.83
N PRO A 178 18.28 7.75 7.39
CA PRO A 178 19.19 7.02 6.48
C PRO A 178 19.57 7.81 5.22
N MET A 179 18.60 8.52 4.64
CA MET A 179 18.83 9.41 3.49
C MET A 179 19.89 10.46 3.75
N ASP A 180 19.98 11.04 4.97
CA ASP A 180 20.96 12.06 5.28
C ASP A 180 22.39 11.50 5.24
N LEU A 181 22.58 10.24 5.67
CA LEU A 181 23.87 9.55 5.56
C LEU A 181 24.29 9.36 4.10
N PHE A 182 23.33 9.05 3.23
CA PHE A 182 23.58 8.91 1.80
C PHE A 182 23.90 10.27 1.15
N VAL A 183 23.11 11.29 1.44
CA VAL A 183 23.33 12.67 0.94
C VAL A 183 24.71 13.20 1.32
N ASP A 184 25.18 12.90 2.55
CA ASP A 184 26.50 13.30 3.04
C ASP A 184 27.66 12.41 2.51
N GLY A 185 27.39 11.42 1.67
CA GLY A 185 28.40 10.48 1.17
C GLY A 185 29.02 9.59 2.24
N LYS A 186 28.32 9.34 3.35
CA LYS A 186 28.76 8.49 4.45
C LYS A 186 28.52 7.01 4.22
N VAL A 187 27.68 6.68 3.25
CA VAL A 187 27.35 5.32 2.79
C VAL A 187 27.37 5.27 1.28
N ASP A 188 27.59 4.07 0.74
CA ASP A 188 27.69 3.85 -0.70
C ASP A 188 26.30 3.73 -1.37
N ALA A 189 25.29 3.24 -0.65
CA ALA A 189 23.94 3.05 -1.18
C ALA A 189 22.86 3.29 -0.12
N PHE A 190 21.63 3.51 -0.61
CA PHE A 190 20.45 3.78 0.18
C PHE A 190 19.19 3.34 -0.56
N LEU A 191 18.27 2.66 0.13
CA LEU A 191 16.96 2.35 -0.41
C LEU A 191 15.97 3.45 -0.02
N ALA A 192 15.49 4.17 -1.03
CA ALA A 192 14.59 5.31 -0.89
C ALA A 192 13.13 4.90 -1.10
N PHE A 193 12.23 5.44 -0.27
CA PHE A 193 10.78 5.34 -0.41
C PHE A 193 10.18 6.72 -0.69
N PRO A 194 9.07 6.82 -1.47
CA PRO A 194 8.47 8.12 -1.77
C PRO A 194 8.16 8.97 -0.53
N PRO A 195 8.52 10.27 -0.54
CA PRO A 195 8.97 11.07 -1.68
C PRO A 195 10.49 11.13 -1.89
N GLN A 196 11.30 10.34 -1.18
CA GLN A 196 12.77 10.40 -1.22
C GLN A 196 13.38 10.13 -2.62
N PRO A 197 12.88 9.16 -3.44
CA PRO A 197 13.42 8.97 -4.79
C PRO A 197 13.28 10.22 -5.65
N GLN A 198 12.14 10.92 -5.56
CA GLN A 198 11.89 12.15 -6.27
C GLN A 198 12.85 13.26 -5.81
N GLU A 199 13.03 13.39 -4.49
CA GLU A 199 13.96 14.38 -3.91
C GLU A 199 15.40 14.13 -4.35
N LEU A 200 15.89 12.89 -4.32
CA LEU A 200 17.25 12.55 -4.73
C LEU A 200 17.48 12.83 -6.21
N ARG A 201 16.49 12.51 -7.07
CA ARG A 201 16.56 12.82 -8.51
C ARG A 201 16.63 14.33 -8.77
N ASP A 202 15.78 15.13 -8.13
CA ASP A 202 15.73 16.59 -8.29
C ASP A 202 17.04 17.25 -7.84
N ARG A 203 17.62 16.75 -6.75
CA ARG A 203 18.90 17.24 -6.21
C ARG A 203 20.12 16.65 -6.91
N GLN A 204 19.93 15.72 -7.86
CA GLN A 204 21.01 15.01 -8.56
C GLN A 204 22.02 14.34 -7.61
N ILE A 205 21.50 13.73 -6.52
CA ILE A 205 22.32 13.06 -5.51
C ILE A 205 22.31 11.55 -5.77
N GLY A 206 23.50 10.99 -6.04
CA GLY A 206 23.66 9.61 -6.46
C GLY A 206 23.00 9.35 -7.81
N HIS A 207 22.74 8.08 -8.10
CA HIS A 207 21.95 7.63 -9.26
C HIS A 207 21.07 6.45 -8.90
N LEU A 208 19.99 6.28 -9.63
CA LEU A 208 19.05 5.17 -9.46
C LEU A 208 19.68 3.89 -10.04
N VAL A 209 19.86 2.89 -9.18
CA VAL A 209 20.39 1.57 -9.50
C VAL A 209 19.27 0.59 -9.82
N VAL A 210 18.17 0.68 -9.06
CA VAL A 210 16.94 -0.11 -9.25
C VAL A 210 15.74 0.79 -9.07
N ASP A 211 14.81 0.75 -10.02
CA ASP A 211 13.46 1.28 -9.90
C ASP A 211 12.47 0.12 -9.77
N SER A 212 11.94 -0.09 -8.58
CA SER A 212 11.02 -1.21 -8.34
C SER A 212 9.67 -1.09 -9.07
N ALA A 213 9.33 0.09 -9.58
CA ALA A 213 8.11 0.27 -10.38
C ALA A 213 8.29 -0.22 -11.83
N VAL A 214 9.54 -0.30 -12.31
CA VAL A 214 9.87 -0.61 -13.70
C VAL A 214 10.70 -1.88 -13.82
N ASP A 215 11.71 -2.05 -12.95
CA ASP A 215 12.69 -3.12 -13.08
C ASP A 215 12.16 -4.46 -12.57
N ARG A 216 12.38 -5.52 -13.37
CA ARG A 216 12.08 -6.89 -12.96
C ARG A 216 13.17 -7.41 -12.01
N PRO A 217 12.81 -8.29 -11.06
CA PRO A 217 11.47 -8.86 -10.85
C PRO A 217 10.52 -7.98 -10.02
N TRP A 218 11.00 -6.91 -9.37
CA TRP A 218 10.27 -6.13 -8.35
C TRP A 218 9.00 -5.47 -8.88
N SER A 219 8.97 -5.04 -10.15
CA SER A 219 7.79 -4.44 -10.78
C SER A 219 6.61 -5.40 -10.97
N GLN A 220 6.81 -6.70 -10.69
CA GLN A 220 5.77 -7.73 -10.77
C GLN A 220 5.20 -8.12 -9.40
N TYR A 221 5.77 -7.58 -8.31
CA TYR A 221 5.36 -7.89 -6.95
C TYR A 221 4.87 -6.66 -6.22
N PHE A 222 3.88 -6.85 -5.38
CA PHE A 222 3.39 -5.75 -4.54
C PHE A 222 4.47 -5.27 -3.58
N CYS A 223 4.64 -3.95 -3.52
CA CYS A 223 5.43 -3.32 -2.48
C CYS A 223 4.65 -3.31 -1.16
N CYS A 224 3.38 -2.84 -1.22
CA CYS A 224 2.52 -2.71 -0.06
C CYS A 224 1.32 -3.67 -0.15
N LEU A 225 1.01 -4.27 1.00
CA LEU A 225 -0.14 -5.13 1.21
C LEU A 225 -1.02 -4.59 2.33
N LEU A 226 -2.32 -4.81 2.22
CA LEU A 226 -3.27 -4.67 3.32
C LEU A 226 -3.22 -5.92 4.17
N TYR A 227 -3.14 -5.75 5.47
CA TYR A 227 -3.23 -6.82 6.45
C TYR A 227 -4.13 -6.44 7.62
N GLY A 228 -4.68 -7.44 8.29
CA GLY A 228 -5.55 -7.26 9.44
C GLY A 228 -5.14 -8.12 10.63
N ASN A 229 -5.66 -7.78 11.80
CA ASN A 229 -5.56 -8.61 12.99
C ASN A 229 -6.24 -9.97 12.72
N ALA A 230 -5.55 -11.08 13.01
CA ALA A 230 -6.03 -12.42 12.67
C ALA A 230 -7.37 -12.76 13.34
N ASP A 231 -7.55 -12.38 14.61
CA ASP A 231 -8.78 -12.61 15.36
C ASP A 231 -9.95 -11.76 14.82
N TYR A 232 -9.67 -10.49 14.44
CA TYR A 232 -10.69 -9.64 13.81
C TYR A 232 -11.16 -10.23 12.49
N VAL A 233 -10.22 -10.64 11.62
CA VAL A 233 -10.50 -11.25 10.31
C VAL A 233 -11.34 -12.52 10.44
N GLN A 234 -11.05 -13.33 11.46
CA GLN A 234 -11.80 -14.55 11.72
C GLN A 234 -13.20 -14.25 12.29
N LYS A 235 -13.30 -13.31 13.23
CA LYS A 235 -14.53 -13.00 13.97
C LYS A 235 -15.51 -12.17 13.15
N TYR A 236 -15.02 -11.28 12.29
CA TYR A 236 -15.81 -10.30 11.55
C TYR A 236 -15.57 -10.36 10.04
N PRO A 237 -15.94 -11.48 9.37
CA PRO A 237 -15.62 -11.68 7.97
C PRO A 237 -16.30 -10.68 7.02
N LEU A 238 -17.54 -10.26 7.30
CA LEU A 238 -18.23 -9.27 6.47
C LEU A 238 -17.61 -7.87 6.65
N ALA A 239 -17.32 -7.47 7.89
CA ALA A 239 -16.59 -6.23 8.17
C ALA A 239 -15.22 -6.23 7.50
N THR A 240 -14.47 -7.35 7.57
CA THR A 240 -13.19 -7.52 6.88
C THR A 240 -13.31 -7.30 5.38
N LYS A 241 -14.27 -7.95 4.72
CA LYS A 241 -14.51 -7.79 3.28
C LYS A 241 -14.83 -6.34 2.92
N ARG A 242 -15.60 -5.63 3.75
CA ARG A 242 -15.97 -4.23 3.54
C ARG A 242 -14.77 -3.29 3.69
N VAL A 243 -13.90 -3.52 4.67
CA VAL A 243 -12.64 -2.76 4.80
C VAL A 243 -11.77 -2.96 3.56
N ILE A 244 -11.59 -4.20 3.09
CA ILE A 244 -10.82 -4.48 1.87
C ILE A 244 -11.44 -3.74 0.68
N ARG A 245 -12.77 -3.77 0.52
CA ARG A 245 -13.49 -3.07 -0.56
C ARG A 245 -13.26 -1.56 -0.49
N ALA A 246 -13.32 -0.94 0.70
CA ALA A 246 -13.03 0.47 0.88
C ALA A 246 -11.58 0.82 0.49
N VAL A 247 -10.60 0.00 0.91
CA VAL A 247 -9.19 0.19 0.58
C VAL A 247 -8.94 0.06 -0.93
N LEU A 248 -9.52 -0.93 -1.59
CA LEU A 248 -9.37 -1.10 -3.05
C LEU A 248 -10.01 0.06 -3.83
N LYS A 249 -11.17 0.57 -3.38
CA LYS A 249 -11.77 1.79 -3.94
C LYS A 249 -10.89 3.01 -3.74
N ALA A 250 -10.30 3.17 -2.54
CA ALA A 250 -9.35 4.24 -2.27
C ALA A 250 -8.12 4.14 -3.19
N THR A 251 -7.64 2.93 -3.45
CA THR A 251 -6.53 2.67 -4.39
C THR A 251 -6.90 3.10 -5.82
N ASP A 252 -8.11 2.76 -6.28
CA ASP A 252 -8.62 3.21 -7.59
C ASP A 252 -8.78 4.74 -7.66
N ILE A 253 -9.18 5.39 -6.56
CA ILE A 253 -9.27 6.86 -6.48
C ILE A 253 -7.88 7.50 -6.57
N CYS A 254 -6.88 6.94 -5.88
CA CYS A 254 -5.49 7.41 -5.99
C CYS A 254 -4.96 7.32 -7.43
N ALA A 255 -5.33 6.28 -8.19
CA ALA A 255 -4.95 6.12 -9.58
C ALA A 255 -5.69 7.08 -10.52
N SER A 256 -7.01 7.21 -10.35
CA SER A 256 -7.88 7.91 -11.31
C SER A 256 -8.05 9.40 -11.03
N GLN A 257 -7.82 9.85 -9.79
CA GLN A 257 -8.03 11.22 -9.34
C GLN A 257 -6.85 11.76 -8.50
N PRO A 258 -5.59 11.62 -8.98
CA PRO A 258 -4.40 11.96 -8.18
C PRO A 258 -4.36 13.43 -7.75
N GLU A 259 -4.92 14.36 -8.56
CA GLU A 259 -4.98 15.79 -8.23
C GLU A 259 -5.91 16.05 -7.02
N THR A 260 -7.05 15.38 -7.00
CA THR A 260 -8.02 15.49 -5.89
C THR A 260 -7.43 14.93 -4.62
N VAL A 261 -6.82 13.75 -4.70
CA VAL A 261 -6.16 13.10 -3.55
C VAL A 261 -5.00 13.96 -3.03
N ALA A 262 -4.13 14.48 -3.92
CA ALA A 262 -3.02 15.33 -3.53
C ALA A 262 -3.49 16.57 -2.78
N ARG A 263 -4.56 17.21 -3.25
CA ARG A 263 -5.15 18.39 -2.59
C ARG A 263 -5.73 18.04 -1.22
N GLN A 264 -6.50 16.95 -1.15
CA GLN A 264 -7.07 16.48 0.12
C GLN A 264 -5.98 16.19 1.16
N LEU A 265 -4.89 15.49 0.79
CA LEU A 265 -3.79 15.18 1.71
C LEU A 265 -3.09 16.44 2.25
N VAL A 266 -3.01 17.51 1.45
CA VAL A 266 -2.46 18.81 1.89
C VAL A 266 -3.43 19.53 2.81
N ASP A 267 -4.71 19.61 2.42
CA ASP A 267 -5.75 20.32 3.17
C ASP A 267 -5.99 19.68 4.55
N ASP A 268 -5.89 18.35 4.64
CA ASP A 268 -6.00 17.57 5.89
C ASP A 268 -4.71 17.62 6.74
N GLY A 269 -3.64 18.25 6.24
CA GLY A 269 -2.34 18.33 6.93
C GLY A 269 -1.60 16.98 7.00
N GLU A 270 -1.99 16.02 6.15
CA GLU A 270 -1.41 14.68 6.11
C GLU A 270 -0.11 14.59 5.29
N ALA A 271 0.15 15.59 4.46
CA ALA A 271 1.39 15.70 3.69
C ALA A 271 1.69 17.15 3.31
N GLU A 272 2.96 17.46 3.02
CA GLU A 272 3.41 18.77 2.59
C GLU A 272 3.83 18.78 1.12
N GLY A 273 3.55 19.87 0.43
CA GLY A 273 3.99 20.09 -0.95
C GLY A 273 3.15 19.36 -2.00
N TYR A 274 2.06 20.00 -2.43
CA TYR A 274 1.11 19.49 -3.42
C TYR A 274 1.78 18.86 -4.66
N ASP A 275 2.72 19.57 -5.28
CA ASP A 275 3.36 19.09 -6.53
C ASP A 275 4.14 17.79 -6.30
N ARG A 276 4.80 17.66 -5.15
CA ARG A 276 5.55 16.45 -4.78
C ARG A 276 4.60 15.27 -4.54
N ILE A 277 3.51 15.51 -3.85
CA ILE A 277 2.49 14.48 -3.59
C ILE A 277 1.88 14.02 -4.92
N LEU A 278 1.48 14.96 -5.77
CA LEU A 278 0.92 14.67 -7.07
C LEU A 278 1.88 13.87 -7.95
N GLN A 279 3.17 14.25 -7.96
CA GLN A 279 4.21 13.51 -8.67
C GLN A 279 4.25 12.04 -8.21
N VAL A 280 4.31 11.81 -6.90
CA VAL A 280 4.33 10.44 -6.31
C VAL A 280 3.08 9.66 -6.69
N LEU A 281 1.88 10.25 -6.54
CA LEU A 281 0.62 9.57 -6.88
C LEU A 281 0.55 9.15 -8.35
N ARG A 282 1.13 9.94 -9.26
CA ARG A 282 1.18 9.63 -10.70
C ARG A 282 2.24 8.60 -11.06
N GLU A 283 3.34 8.52 -10.30
CA GLU A 283 4.42 7.55 -10.52
C GLU A 283 4.08 6.16 -9.97
N LEU A 284 3.20 6.04 -8.95
CA LEU A 284 2.84 4.76 -8.34
C LEU A 284 1.74 4.03 -9.11
N PRO A 285 1.94 2.76 -9.47
CA PRO A 285 0.99 1.98 -10.26
C PRO A 285 -0.19 1.46 -9.40
N TYR A 286 -1.00 2.35 -8.85
CA TYR A 286 -2.18 2.02 -8.05
C TYR A 286 -3.29 1.32 -8.86
N ASP A 287 -3.34 1.52 -10.18
CA ASP A 287 -4.31 0.92 -11.10
C ASP A 287 -4.09 -0.58 -11.33
N ARG A 288 -2.91 -1.11 -10.97
CA ARG A 288 -2.49 -2.46 -11.33
C ARG A 288 -2.75 -3.52 -10.25
N TRP A 289 -3.45 -3.20 -9.16
CA TRP A 289 -3.72 -4.16 -8.09
C TRP A 289 -4.52 -5.40 -8.55
N ARG A 290 -5.26 -5.27 -9.67
CA ARG A 290 -6.04 -6.37 -10.26
C ARG A 290 -5.19 -7.37 -11.03
N GLU A 291 -4.04 -6.93 -11.55
CA GLU A 291 -3.22 -7.69 -12.49
C GLU A 291 -2.32 -8.72 -11.79
N TYR A 292 -1.93 -8.44 -10.55
CA TYR A 292 -0.97 -9.27 -9.83
C TYR A 292 -1.63 -10.17 -8.79
N ASP A 293 -0.98 -11.31 -8.53
CA ASP A 293 -1.34 -12.22 -7.45
C ASP A 293 -0.57 -11.84 -6.17
N PRO A 294 -1.24 -11.45 -5.07
CA PRO A 294 -0.56 -11.14 -3.83
C PRO A 294 0.07 -12.37 -3.16
N GLU A 295 -0.39 -13.59 -3.46
CA GLU A 295 0.26 -14.80 -2.98
C GLU A 295 1.64 -14.98 -3.61
N ASP A 296 1.80 -14.70 -4.91
CA ASP A 296 3.10 -14.74 -5.58
C ASP A 296 4.08 -13.73 -4.95
N THR A 297 3.56 -12.56 -4.54
CA THR A 297 4.35 -11.57 -3.81
C THR A 297 4.87 -12.13 -2.48
N VAL A 298 3.99 -12.68 -1.65
CA VAL A 298 4.36 -13.25 -0.35
C VAL A 298 5.33 -14.43 -0.55
N ARG A 299 5.08 -15.26 -1.54
CA ARG A 299 5.93 -16.39 -1.92
C ARG A 299 7.34 -15.93 -2.30
N TYR A 300 7.44 -14.91 -3.14
CA TYR A 300 8.71 -14.35 -3.59
C TYR A 300 9.55 -13.83 -2.43
N TYR A 301 8.98 -12.93 -1.62
CA TYR A 301 9.71 -12.37 -0.47
C TYR A 301 10.06 -13.43 0.57
N ALA A 302 9.14 -14.36 0.86
CA ALA A 302 9.41 -15.46 1.78
C ALA A 302 10.53 -16.36 1.28
N LEU A 303 10.57 -16.68 -0.02
CA LEU A 303 11.64 -17.50 -0.61
C LEU A 303 13.02 -16.82 -0.43
N ARG A 304 13.13 -15.56 -0.87
CA ARG A 304 14.40 -14.83 -0.82
C ARG A 304 14.90 -14.60 0.62
N LEU A 305 14.01 -14.23 1.53
CA LEU A 305 14.36 -14.06 2.94
C LEU A 305 14.75 -15.38 3.61
N HIS A 306 14.13 -16.50 3.23
CA HIS A 306 14.44 -17.82 3.73
C HIS A 306 15.81 -18.32 3.23
N GLU A 307 16.10 -18.14 1.93
CA GLU A 307 17.38 -18.51 1.31
C GLU A 307 18.58 -17.86 2.01
N VAL A 308 18.45 -16.60 2.40
CA VAL A 308 19.51 -15.88 3.12
C VAL A 308 19.43 -16.03 4.66
N GLY A 309 18.50 -16.84 5.15
CA GLY A 309 18.34 -17.16 6.57
C GLY A 309 17.86 -15.99 7.44
N LEU A 310 17.12 -15.06 6.86
CA LEU A 310 16.49 -13.94 7.59
C LEU A 310 15.13 -14.33 8.18
N ILE A 311 14.47 -15.32 7.60
CA ILE A 311 13.30 -15.99 8.17
C ILE A 311 13.55 -17.50 8.27
N LYS A 312 12.80 -18.16 9.15
CA LYS A 312 12.92 -19.61 9.41
C LYS A 312 11.86 -20.43 8.67
N SER A 313 10.68 -19.86 8.48
CA SER A 313 9.55 -20.55 7.86
C SER A 313 9.72 -20.63 6.35
N THR A 314 9.28 -21.75 5.77
CA THR A 314 9.22 -21.89 4.32
C THR A 314 8.13 -20.98 3.73
N PRO A 315 8.20 -20.63 2.42
CA PRO A 315 7.15 -19.84 1.77
C PRO A 315 5.74 -20.43 1.95
N ASN A 316 5.60 -21.74 1.80
CA ASN A 316 4.30 -22.41 1.97
C ASN A 316 3.75 -22.26 3.40
N LYS A 317 4.62 -22.30 4.42
CA LYS A 317 4.19 -22.10 5.80
C LYS A 317 3.77 -20.65 6.05
N ILE A 318 4.50 -19.67 5.53
CA ILE A 318 4.12 -18.24 5.61
C ILE A 318 2.74 -18.01 4.97
N ILE A 319 2.52 -18.53 3.76
CA ILE A 319 1.25 -18.40 3.05
C ILE A 319 0.12 -19.05 3.84
N ALA A 320 0.30 -20.31 4.27
CA ALA A 320 -0.75 -21.05 4.97
C ALA A 320 -1.16 -20.42 6.32
N GLN A 321 -0.20 -19.77 7.02
CA GLN A 321 -0.44 -19.19 8.34
C GLN A 321 -0.80 -17.72 8.33
N GLY A 322 -0.37 -16.97 7.32
CA GLY A 322 -0.42 -15.51 7.34
C GLY A 322 -1.20 -14.87 6.19
N THR A 323 -1.95 -15.63 5.38
CA THR A 323 -2.69 -15.05 4.25
C THR A 323 -4.14 -15.54 4.17
N ASN A 324 -5.02 -14.70 3.63
CA ASN A 324 -6.41 -15.09 3.34
C ASN A 324 -6.93 -14.27 2.15
N TRP A 325 -6.83 -14.82 0.96
CA TRP A 325 -7.18 -14.15 -0.30
C TRP A 325 -8.65 -14.27 -0.69
N ARG A 326 -9.46 -15.09 0.03
CA ARG A 326 -10.87 -15.34 -0.34
C ARG A 326 -11.68 -14.06 -0.53
N PHE A 327 -11.49 -13.05 0.33
CA PHE A 327 -12.21 -11.78 0.24
C PHE A 327 -11.81 -10.99 -1.01
N LEU A 328 -10.51 -10.97 -1.33
CA LEU A 328 -9.99 -10.33 -2.53
C LEU A 328 -10.55 -10.99 -3.79
N ASP A 329 -10.59 -12.33 -3.83
CA ASP A 329 -11.11 -13.09 -4.96
C ASP A 329 -12.60 -12.85 -5.18
N GLU A 330 -13.38 -12.74 -4.10
CA GLU A 330 -14.77 -12.34 -4.17
C GLU A 330 -14.93 -10.92 -4.72
N LEU A 331 -14.14 -9.96 -4.20
CA LEU A 331 -14.20 -8.56 -4.61
C LEU A 331 -13.71 -8.34 -6.04
N LYS A 332 -12.70 -9.07 -6.52
CA LYS A 332 -12.29 -9.04 -7.92
C LYS A 332 -13.45 -9.43 -8.85
N ARG A 333 -14.27 -10.41 -8.46
CA ARG A 333 -15.47 -10.80 -9.21
C ARG A 333 -16.60 -9.78 -9.15
N GLU A 334 -16.82 -9.17 -7.97
CA GLU A 334 -17.88 -8.18 -7.73
C GLU A 334 -17.57 -6.83 -8.40
N LEU A 335 -16.36 -6.37 -8.29
CA LEU A 335 -15.91 -5.09 -8.85
C LEU A 335 -15.62 -5.18 -10.35
N LYS A 336 -15.77 -6.37 -10.93
CA LYS A 336 -15.47 -6.67 -12.34
C LYS A 336 -14.24 -5.92 -12.79
N ALA A 337 -13.34 -6.30 -12.12
CA ALA A 337 -12.06 -5.87 -12.49
C ALA A 337 -11.74 -6.50 -13.81
#